data_5f2795bcde1a0bdfd61a54530e909653
#
_entry.id   5f2795bcde1a0bdfd61a54530e909653
#
_cell.length_a   1.000
_cell.length_b   1.000
_cell.length_c   1.000
_cell.angle_alpha   90.00
_cell.angle_beta   90.00
_cell.angle_gamma   90.00
#
_symmetry.space_group_name_H-M   'P 1'
#
loop_
_entity.id
_entity.type
_entity.pdbx_description
1 polymer ?
#
loop_
_entity_poly.entity_id
_entity_poly.type
_entity_poly.pdbx_seq_one_letter_code
_entity_poly.pdbx_strand_id
1 'polypeptide(L)'
;MSGKERVSVLSGESAAGQIFNKLVFPVGLLIIYTIFDIILGGGVLWNANAIMTLISHTVIQAYIAWGLVFIFSGGPDFSIAGSMVLAANMGAFAVTELHLGYFGLFVFAIAVTIVLQLLASYVRIRCALPTWVSGLAMLMIYEAIGSVYTTSRTSIGLTNITLEADQCRALGRGYWPLILLAAGTVVMYFIYSRTKIGINYRAVSNNAKVAGYMGIDSKKTQYIAAIVGAISVGIAAAITISSNAKQDTYTGLGSISVIGKALATWLLAGAMEKRLSKPICILLGAFFTAFLFNVMTRLGIPSGTWQDVSNAVFILFFGALSFAGTKEVIK
;
A
#
# COMPACT_ATOMS: atom_id res chain seq x y z
N MET A 1 20.97 21.63 9.17
CA MET A 1 19.89 21.47 10.17
C MET A 1 18.56 21.42 9.44
N SER A 2 17.78 20.36 9.65
CA SER A 2 16.44 20.19 9.08
C SER A 2 15.48 21.24 9.67
N GLY A 3 14.51 21.74 8.86
CA GLY A 3 13.52 22.70 9.35
C GLY A 3 12.74 22.23 10.61
N LYS A 4 12.67 20.91 10.83
CA LYS A 4 12.10 20.31 12.06
C LYS A 4 12.98 20.56 13.30
N GLU A 5 14.30 20.61 13.16
CA GLU A 5 15.20 20.92 14.28
C GLU A 5 15.11 22.41 14.69
N ARG A 6 14.88 23.33 13.74
CA ARG A 6 14.66 24.75 14.08
C ARG A 6 13.34 24.99 14.81
N VAL A 7 12.27 24.28 14.43
CA VAL A 7 10.96 24.39 15.11
C VAL A 7 11.01 23.79 16.51
N SER A 8 11.76 22.70 16.72
CA SER A 8 11.90 22.08 18.05
C SER A 8 12.71 22.92 19.04
N VAL A 9 13.67 23.70 18.55
CA VAL A 9 14.45 24.64 19.39
C VAL A 9 13.58 25.82 19.83
N LEU A 10 12.58 26.20 19.03
CA LEU A 10 11.65 27.28 19.37
C LEU A 10 10.50 26.85 20.31
N SER A 11 10.19 25.55 20.39
CA SER A 11 9.10 25.02 21.25
C SER A 11 9.53 24.64 22.67
N GLY A 12 10.83 24.68 22.99
CA GLY A 12 11.31 24.32 24.33
C GLY A 12 11.08 22.88 24.76
N GLU A 13 10.66 21.99 23.84
CA GLU A 13 10.46 20.57 24.15
C GLU A 13 11.80 19.88 24.42
N SER A 14 11.91 19.26 25.57
CA SER A 14 13.09 18.46 25.94
C SER A 14 13.25 17.29 24.96
N ALA A 15 14.49 16.82 24.73
CA ALA A 15 14.77 15.64 23.89
C ALA A 15 13.94 14.41 24.35
N ALA A 16 13.70 14.28 25.64
CA ALA A 16 12.83 13.25 26.21
C ALA A 16 11.37 13.39 25.76
N GLY A 17 10.82 14.61 25.69
CA GLY A 17 9.47 14.88 25.21
C GLY A 17 9.30 14.53 23.72
N GLN A 18 10.32 14.80 22.91
CA GLN A 18 10.31 14.43 21.50
C GLN A 18 10.35 12.90 21.29
N ILE A 19 11.14 12.18 22.09
CA ILE A 19 11.19 10.71 22.06
C ILE A 19 9.87 10.13 22.55
N PHE A 20 9.31 10.66 23.64
CA PHE A 20 8.01 10.24 24.15
C PHE A 20 6.91 10.42 23.10
N ASN A 21 6.84 11.57 22.45
CA ASN A 21 5.84 11.88 21.42
C ASN A 21 5.93 10.97 20.18
N LYS A 22 7.14 10.46 19.85
CA LYS A 22 7.35 9.46 18.79
C LYS A 22 6.96 8.05 19.21
N LEU A 23 7.13 7.71 20.50
CA LEU A 23 6.86 6.36 21.03
C LEU A 23 5.40 6.15 21.43
N VAL A 24 4.64 7.21 21.68
CA VAL A 24 3.23 7.12 22.11
C VAL A 24 2.41 6.20 21.19
N PHE A 25 2.56 6.32 19.89
CA PHE A 25 1.77 5.53 18.95
C PHE A 25 2.21 4.06 18.88
N PRO A 26 3.50 3.71 18.68
CA PRO A 26 3.95 2.31 18.72
C PRO A 26 3.62 1.61 20.04
N VAL A 27 3.81 2.30 21.17
CA VAL A 27 3.50 1.75 22.49
C VAL A 27 1.98 1.58 22.67
N GLY A 28 1.19 2.56 22.25
CA GLY A 28 -0.27 2.46 22.26
C GLY A 28 -0.78 1.27 21.44
N LEU A 29 -0.19 1.00 20.28
CA LEU A 29 -0.50 -0.18 19.48
C LEU A 29 -0.20 -1.48 20.21
N LEU A 30 0.95 -1.58 20.88
CA LEU A 30 1.32 -2.77 21.64
C LEU A 30 0.38 -3.00 22.82
N ILE A 31 -0.03 -1.92 23.50
CA ILE A 31 -1.00 -2.00 24.60
C ILE A 31 -2.35 -2.52 24.08
N ILE A 32 -2.86 -1.95 22.99
CA ILE A 32 -4.12 -2.39 22.36
C ILE A 32 -4.00 -3.87 21.95
N TYR A 33 -2.88 -4.26 21.33
CA TYR A 33 -2.61 -5.64 20.94
C TYR A 33 -2.69 -6.60 22.15
N THR A 34 -2.06 -6.22 23.27
CA THR A 34 -2.04 -7.04 24.49
C THR A 34 -3.43 -7.11 25.16
N ILE A 35 -4.18 -5.99 25.18
CA ILE A 35 -5.55 -5.98 25.72
C ILE A 35 -6.44 -6.93 24.95
N PHE A 36 -6.40 -6.92 23.61
CA PHE A 36 -7.16 -7.83 22.79
C PHE A 36 -6.73 -9.29 22.95
N ASP A 37 -5.44 -9.56 23.16
CA ASP A 37 -4.97 -10.92 23.47
C ASP A 37 -5.58 -11.45 24.77
N ILE A 38 -5.63 -10.62 25.81
CA ILE A 38 -6.27 -10.97 27.09
C ILE A 38 -7.77 -11.25 26.89
N ILE A 39 -8.48 -10.41 26.12
CA ILE A 39 -9.91 -10.60 25.82
C ILE A 39 -10.16 -11.89 25.05
N LEU A 40 -9.25 -12.30 24.17
CA LEU A 40 -9.36 -13.54 23.37
C LEU A 40 -8.92 -14.81 24.13
N GLY A 41 -8.58 -14.72 25.40
CA GLY A 41 -8.24 -15.87 26.26
C GLY A 41 -6.76 -16.01 26.59
N GLY A 42 -5.92 -15.03 26.25
CA GLY A 42 -4.48 -14.98 26.56
C GLY A 42 -3.61 -15.94 25.73
N GLY A 43 -2.54 -15.43 25.16
CA GLY A 43 -1.56 -16.19 24.37
C GLY A 43 -2.02 -16.58 22.96
N VAL A 44 -3.19 -16.13 22.52
CA VAL A 44 -3.74 -16.43 21.19
C VAL A 44 -3.07 -15.58 20.12
N LEU A 45 -2.82 -14.32 20.42
CA LEU A 45 -2.17 -13.36 19.49
C LEU A 45 -0.64 -13.40 19.63
N TRP A 46 -0.10 -13.67 20.79
CA TRP A 46 1.33 -13.78 21.06
C TRP A 46 1.95 -15.12 20.62
N ASN A 47 1.21 -15.99 19.94
CA ASN A 47 1.73 -17.21 19.35
C ASN A 47 2.56 -16.87 18.09
N ALA A 48 3.69 -17.55 17.90
CA ALA A 48 4.59 -17.35 16.75
C ALA A 48 3.86 -17.45 15.39
N ASN A 49 2.95 -18.41 15.24
CA ASN A 49 2.16 -18.58 14.02
C ASN A 49 1.18 -17.42 13.79
N ALA A 50 0.59 -16.88 14.85
CA ALA A 50 -0.31 -15.73 14.77
C ALA A 50 0.45 -14.47 14.35
N ILE A 51 1.63 -14.25 14.93
CA ILE A 51 2.51 -13.12 14.58
C ILE A 51 2.98 -13.23 13.13
N MET A 52 3.39 -14.41 12.67
CA MET A 52 3.79 -14.62 11.28
C MET A 52 2.65 -14.37 10.29
N THR A 53 1.44 -14.83 10.61
CA THR A 53 0.24 -14.54 9.81
C THR A 53 -0.03 -13.04 9.77
N LEU A 54 0.07 -12.35 10.90
CA LEU A 54 -0.11 -10.90 10.98
C LEU A 54 0.92 -10.16 10.12
N ILE A 55 2.20 -10.56 10.17
CA ILE A 55 3.27 -9.98 9.34
C ILE A 55 3.02 -10.23 7.85
N SER A 56 2.52 -11.42 7.48
CA SER A 56 2.18 -11.75 6.08
C SER A 56 1.08 -10.85 5.52
N HIS A 57 0.09 -10.50 6.32
CA HIS A 57 -0.92 -9.51 5.92
C HIS A 57 -0.40 -8.08 5.95
N THR A 58 0.45 -7.74 6.91
CA THR A 58 1.06 -6.42 7.04
C THR A 58 1.94 -6.08 5.83
N VAL A 59 2.75 -7.02 5.33
CA VAL A 59 3.68 -6.76 4.22
C VAL A 59 2.94 -6.37 2.95
N ILE A 60 1.87 -7.07 2.60
CA ILE A 60 1.07 -6.76 1.41
C ILE A 60 0.48 -5.35 1.51
N GLN A 61 -0.15 -5.04 2.64
CA GLN A 61 -0.78 -3.73 2.87
C GLN A 61 0.26 -2.60 2.88
N ALA A 62 1.43 -2.83 3.49
CA ALA A 62 2.51 -1.84 3.53
C ALA A 62 3.03 -1.51 2.13
N TYR A 63 3.30 -2.52 1.29
CA TYR A 63 3.78 -2.29 -0.07
C TYR A 63 2.75 -1.58 -0.95
N ILE A 64 1.47 -1.90 -0.86
CA ILE A 64 0.42 -1.16 -1.55
C ILE A 64 0.36 0.28 -1.04
N ALA A 65 0.37 0.48 0.27
CA ALA A 65 0.28 1.81 0.88
C ALA A 65 1.52 2.69 0.57
N TRP A 66 2.72 2.12 0.49
CA TRP A 66 3.90 2.85 -0.01
C TRP A 66 3.74 3.24 -1.48
N GLY A 67 3.16 2.36 -2.31
CA GLY A 67 2.81 2.69 -3.68
C GLY A 67 1.82 3.85 -3.76
N LEU A 68 0.76 3.82 -2.95
CA LEU A 68 -0.23 4.90 -2.85
C LEU A 68 0.42 6.25 -2.51
N VAL A 69 1.44 6.28 -1.64
CA VAL A 69 2.14 7.54 -1.31
C VAL A 69 2.68 8.23 -2.55
N PHE A 70 3.35 7.50 -3.43
CA PHE A 70 4.00 8.07 -4.59
C PHE A 70 3.03 8.34 -5.76
N ILE A 71 1.97 7.56 -5.88
CA ILE A 71 1.01 7.68 -7.00
C ILE A 71 -0.05 8.76 -6.70
N PHE A 72 -0.42 8.97 -5.43
CA PHE A 72 -1.41 9.98 -5.01
C PHE A 72 -0.86 11.43 -5.03
N SER A 73 -0.05 11.77 -6.02
CA SER A 73 0.54 13.11 -6.15
C SER A 73 -0.42 14.19 -6.67
N GLY A 74 -1.58 14.29 -6.14
CA GLY A 74 -2.60 15.26 -6.57
C GLY A 74 -4.03 14.80 -6.26
N GLY A 75 -4.14 13.68 -5.58
CA GLY A 75 -5.40 13.05 -5.18
C GLY A 75 -5.38 11.54 -5.34
N PRO A 76 -6.42 10.83 -4.89
CA PRO A 76 -6.49 9.38 -4.98
C PRO A 76 -6.52 8.91 -6.44
N ASP A 77 -5.70 7.91 -6.75
CA ASP A 77 -5.64 7.25 -8.05
C ASP A 77 -6.01 5.77 -7.88
N PHE A 78 -7.21 5.41 -8.29
CA PHE A 78 -7.74 4.06 -8.11
C PHE A 78 -7.25 3.06 -9.16
N SER A 79 -6.54 3.52 -10.21
CA SER A 79 -5.96 2.64 -11.23
C SER A 79 -4.99 1.60 -10.66
N ILE A 80 -4.45 1.87 -9.49
CA ILE A 80 -3.58 0.97 -8.72
C ILE A 80 -4.24 -0.39 -8.48
N ALA A 81 -5.53 -0.40 -8.16
CA ALA A 81 -6.26 -1.63 -7.86
C ALA A 81 -6.28 -2.59 -9.06
N GLY A 82 -6.69 -2.09 -10.22
CA GLY A 82 -6.71 -2.89 -11.44
C GLY A 82 -5.32 -3.28 -11.93
N SER A 83 -4.35 -2.37 -11.82
CA SER A 83 -2.95 -2.68 -12.20
C SER A 83 -2.34 -3.76 -11.31
N MET A 84 -2.64 -3.78 -10.01
CA MET A 84 -2.19 -4.81 -9.08
C MET A 84 -2.77 -6.17 -9.42
N VAL A 85 -4.08 -6.25 -9.71
CA VAL A 85 -4.76 -7.50 -10.07
C VAL A 85 -4.19 -8.07 -11.37
N LEU A 86 -4.02 -7.24 -12.40
CA LEU A 86 -3.40 -7.67 -13.67
C LEU A 86 -1.96 -8.12 -13.46
N ALA A 87 -1.18 -7.39 -12.68
CA ALA A 87 0.20 -7.72 -12.41
C ALA A 87 0.35 -9.05 -11.66
N ALA A 88 -0.53 -9.33 -10.69
CA ALA A 88 -0.55 -10.60 -9.99
C ALA A 88 -0.81 -11.77 -10.95
N ASN A 89 -1.79 -11.62 -11.85
CA ASN A 89 -2.11 -12.64 -12.85
C ASN A 89 -0.96 -12.83 -13.88
N MET A 90 -0.31 -11.75 -14.32
CA MET A 90 0.83 -11.85 -15.23
C MET A 90 2.08 -12.42 -14.56
N GLY A 91 2.28 -12.12 -13.28
CA GLY A 91 3.32 -12.77 -12.47
C GLY A 91 3.09 -14.27 -12.34
N ALA A 92 1.84 -14.68 -12.08
CA ALA A 92 1.48 -16.10 -12.04
C ALA A 92 1.68 -16.78 -13.40
N PHE A 93 1.29 -16.11 -14.50
CA PHE A 93 1.53 -16.58 -15.86
C PHE A 93 3.03 -16.86 -16.12
N ALA A 94 3.91 -15.97 -15.68
CA ALA A 94 5.35 -16.16 -15.84
C ALA A 94 5.90 -17.39 -15.07
N VAL A 95 5.26 -17.75 -13.95
CA VAL A 95 5.65 -18.94 -13.18
C VAL A 95 5.09 -20.23 -13.82
N THR A 96 3.81 -20.24 -14.17
CA THR A 96 3.12 -21.46 -14.62
C THR A 96 3.38 -21.82 -16.07
N GLU A 97 3.36 -20.84 -16.96
CA GLU A 97 3.47 -21.06 -18.41
C GLU A 97 4.91 -20.89 -18.93
N LEU A 98 5.66 -19.92 -18.38
CA LEU A 98 7.03 -19.66 -18.80
C LEU A 98 8.06 -20.35 -17.92
N HIS A 99 7.66 -20.96 -16.80
CA HIS A 99 8.51 -21.68 -15.86
C HIS A 99 9.72 -20.85 -15.33
N LEU A 100 9.54 -19.52 -15.22
CA LEU A 100 10.63 -18.59 -14.82
C LEU A 100 10.82 -18.48 -13.29
N GLY A 101 10.05 -19.22 -12.49
CA GLY A 101 10.17 -19.22 -11.03
C GLY A 101 9.96 -17.83 -10.39
N TYR A 102 10.62 -17.60 -9.25
CA TYR A 102 10.52 -16.32 -8.53
C TYR A 102 11.00 -15.12 -9.33
N PHE A 103 12.03 -15.29 -10.17
CA PHE A 103 12.52 -14.22 -11.01
C PHE A 103 11.43 -13.72 -11.98
N GLY A 104 10.77 -14.66 -12.68
CA GLY A 104 9.66 -14.33 -13.56
C GLY A 104 8.50 -13.66 -12.82
N LEU A 105 8.16 -14.17 -11.62
CA LEU A 105 7.11 -13.62 -10.78
C LEU A 105 7.32 -12.12 -10.50
N PHE A 106 8.49 -11.74 -10.02
CA PHE A 106 8.79 -10.34 -9.69
C PHE A 106 8.93 -9.46 -10.93
N VAL A 107 9.68 -9.93 -11.94
CA VAL A 107 9.95 -9.13 -13.15
C VAL A 107 8.65 -8.83 -13.90
N PHE A 108 7.79 -9.82 -14.11
CA PHE A 108 6.51 -9.62 -14.81
C PHE A 108 5.54 -8.78 -14.00
N ALA A 109 5.39 -9.03 -12.70
CA ALA A 109 4.52 -8.23 -11.85
C ALA A 109 4.96 -6.75 -11.80
N ILE A 110 6.26 -6.48 -11.64
CA ILE A 110 6.79 -5.12 -11.62
C ILE A 110 6.69 -4.46 -13.00
N ALA A 111 7.05 -5.16 -14.07
CA ALA A 111 7.00 -4.60 -15.42
C ALA A 111 5.56 -4.20 -15.82
N VAL A 112 4.60 -5.07 -15.54
CA VAL A 112 3.19 -4.80 -15.84
C VAL A 112 2.68 -3.61 -15.04
N THR A 113 2.95 -3.53 -13.73
CA THR A 113 2.54 -2.37 -12.95
C THR A 113 3.19 -1.08 -13.42
N ILE A 114 4.47 -1.09 -13.81
CA ILE A 114 5.15 0.09 -14.35
C ILE A 114 4.47 0.56 -15.63
N VAL A 115 4.23 -0.34 -16.58
CA VAL A 115 3.58 -0.01 -17.86
C VAL A 115 2.19 0.57 -17.63
N LEU A 116 1.37 -0.08 -16.80
CA LEU A 116 -0.01 0.36 -16.53
C LEU A 116 -0.04 1.70 -15.78
N GLN A 117 0.82 1.90 -14.79
CA GLN A 117 0.88 3.15 -14.03
C GLN A 117 1.47 4.31 -14.84
N LEU A 118 2.42 4.04 -15.73
CA LEU A 118 2.90 5.05 -16.69
C LEU A 118 1.80 5.45 -17.67
N LEU A 119 1.02 4.49 -18.16
CA LEU A 119 -0.12 4.74 -19.04
C LEU A 119 -1.19 5.60 -18.34
N ALA A 120 -1.56 5.25 -17.10
CA ALA A 120 -2.49 6.03 -16.29
C ALA A 120 -1.99 7.46 -16.06
N SER A 121 -0.69 7.60 -15.72
CA SER A 121 -0.06 8.90 -15.52
C SER A 121 0.02 9.72 -16.81
N TYR A 122 0.29 9.08 -17.95
CA TYR A 122 0.30 9.73 -19.25
C TYR A 122 -1.07 10.30 -19.61
N VAL A 123 -2.14 9.49 -19.48
CA VAL A 123 -3.52 9.93 -19.74
C VAL A 123 -3.88 11.11 -18.83
N ARG A 124 -3.61 10.99 -17.53
CA ARG A 124 -3.89 12.05 -16.56
C ARG A 124 -3.20 13.37 -16.91
N ILE A 125 -1.89 13.32 -17.18
CA ILE A 125 -1.09 14.51 -17.44
C ILE A 125 -1.42 15.12 -18.80
N ARG A 126 -1.66 14.29 -19.82
CA ARG A 126 -1.94 14.75 -21.19
C ARG A 126 -3.33 15.36 -21.33
N CYS A 127 -4.32 14.74 -20.68
CA CYS A 127 -5.72 15.20 -20.73
C CYS A 127 -6.05 16.23 -19.63
N ALA A 128 -5.11 16.57 -18.76
CA ALA A 128 -5.30 17.46 -17.61
C ALA A 128 -6.50 17.06 -16.72
N LEU A 129 -6.75 15.76 -16.58
CA LEU A 129 -7.88 15.22 -15.80
C LEU A 129 -7.57 15.22 -14.31
N PRO A 130 -8.59 15.40 -13.45
CA PRO A 130 -8.46 15.12 -12.03
C PRO A 130 -8.00 13.67 -11.80
N THR A 131 -7.12 13.46 -10.82
CA THR A 131 -6.49 12.15 -10.56
C THR A 131 -7.53 11.05 -10.32
N TRP A 132 -8.59 11.34 -9.56
CA TRP A 132 -9.62 10.35 -9.25
C TRP A 132 -10.45 9.94 -10.48
N VAL A 133 -10.74 10.88 -11.39
CA VAL A 133 -11.49 10.60 -12.64
C VAL A 133 -10.67 9.71 -13.56
N SER A 134 -9.42 10.10 -13.83
CA SER A 134 -8.51 9.30 -14.66
C SER A 134 -8.23 7.93 -14.04
N GLY A 135 -8.09 7.89 -12.70
CA GLY A 135 -7.86 6.66 -11.96
C GLY A 135 -9.01 5.67 -12.07
N LEU A 136 -10.26 6.13 -11.92
CA LEU A 136 -11.44 5.28 -12.08
C LEU A 136 -11.60 4.78 -13.52
N ALA A 137 -11.41 5.65 -14.52
CA ALA A 137 -11.50 5.24 -15.92
C ALA A 137 -10.44 4.18 -16.27
N MET A 138 -9.18 4.39 -15.86
CA MET A 138 -8.12 3.42 -16.09
C MET A 138 -8.33 2.13 -15.32
N LEU A 139 -8.87 2.18 -14.12
CA LEU A 139 -9.27 1.01 -13.34
C LEU A 139 -10.24 0.13 -14.13
N MET A 140 -11.33 0.72 -14.66
CA MET A 140 -12.33 -0.02 -15.46
C MET A 140 -11.71 -0.65 -16.69
N ILE A 141 -10.79 0.05 -17.36
CA ILE A 141 -10.06 -0.49 -18.52
C ILE A 141 -9.21 -1.70 -18.11
N TYR A 142 -8.50 -1.62 -16.98
CA TYR A 142 -7.66 -2.71 -16.49
C TYR A 142 -8.48 -3.90 -16.03
N GLU A 143 -9.63 -3.68 -15.39
CA GLU A 143 -10.58 -4.75 -15.07
C GLU A 143 -11.13 -5.43 -16.32
N ALA A 144 -11.49 -4.65 -17.34
CA ALA A 144 -11.96 -5.20 -18.62
C ALA A 144 -10.89 -6.07 -19.28
N ILE A 145 -9.64 -5.63 -19.33
CA ILE A 145 -8.51 -6.42 -19.84
C ILE A 145 -8.37 -7.72 -19.05
N GLY A 146 -8.41 -7.67 -17.72
CA GLY A 146 -8.34 -8.84 -16.86
C GLY A 146 -9.50 -9.82 -17.09
N SER A 147 -10.72 -9.30 -17.24
CA SER A 147 -11.91 -10.11 -17.51
C SER A 147 -11.84 -10.79 -18.87
N VAL A 148 -11.44 -10.06 -19.92
CA VAL A 148 -11.24 -10.64 -21.27
C VAL A 148 -10.18 -11.74 -21.24
N TYR A 149 -9.07 -11.52 -20.55
CA TYR A 149 -8.01 -12.52 -20.37
C TYR A 149 -8.55 -13.80 -19.72
N THR A 150 -9.27 -13.66 -18.60
CA THR A 150 -9.86 -14.80 -17.88
C THR A 150 -10.91 -15.54 -18.72
N THR A 151 -11.80 -14.80 -19.38
CA THR A 151 -12.84 -15.38 -20.24
C THR A 151 -12.22 -16.13 -21.42
N SER A 152 -11.17 -15.58 -22.04
CA SER A 152 -10.46 -16.24 -23.15
C SER A 152 -9.83 -17.56 -22.71
N ARG A 153 -9.25 -17.62 -21.50
CA ARG A 153 -8.71 -18.87 -20.93
C ARG A 153 -9.82 -19.91 -20.68
N THR A 154 -10.92 -19.47 -20.11
CA THR A 154 -12.06 -20.37 -19.80
C THR A 154 -12.67 -20.92 -21.09
N SER A 155 -12.76 -20.13 -22.17
CA SER A 155 -13.32 -20.57 -23.45
C SER A 155 -12.52 -21.68 -24.14
N ILE A 156 -11.22 -21.79 -23.83
CA ILE A 156 -10.34 -22.88 -24.33
C ILE A 156 -10.15 -24.00 -23.30
N GLY A 157 -11.00 -24.06 -22.27
CA GLY A 157 -10.99 -25.11 -21.24
C GLY A 157 -9.93 -24.96 -20.17
N LEU A 158 -9.22 -23.82 -20.11
CA LEU A 158 -8.24 -23.53 -19.05
C LEU A 158 -8.90 -22.78 -17.88
N THR A 159 -8.51 -23.12 -16.66
CA THR A 159 -8.92 -22.38 -15.47
C THR A 159 -8.11 -21.09 -15.29
N ASN A 160 -8.54 -20.22 -14.39
CA ASN A 160 -7.70 -19.13 -13.91
C ASN A 160 -6.34 -19.66 -13.44
N ILE A 161 -5.30 -18.86 -13.68
CA ILE A 161 -3.95 -19.24 -13.27
C ILE A 161 -3.91 -19.36 -11.76
N THR A 162 -3.52 -20.54 -11.30
CA THR A 162 -3.37 -20.86 -9.88
C THR A 162 -1.98 -21.45 -9.68
N LEU A 163 -1.21 -20.89 -8.74
CA LEU A 163 0.09 -21.43 -8.37
C LEU A 163 -0.10 -22.73 -7.59
N GLU A 164 0.56 -23.80 -8.00
CA GLU A 164 0.62 -25.07 -7.27
C GLU A 164 1.42 -24.94 -5.97
N ALA A 165 1.32 -25.94 -5.11
CA ALA A 165 1.90 -25.86 -3.76
C ALA A 165 3.43 -25.74 -3.75
N ASP A 166 4.10 -26.25 -4.76
CA ASP A 166 5.54 -26.20 -5.01
C ASP A 166 6.02 -24.99 -5.81
N GLN A 167 5.07 -24.22 -6.39
CA GLN A 167 5.36 -23.09 -7.27
C GLN A 167 5.38 -21.76 -6.52
N CYS A 168 6.56 -21.25 -6.18
CA CYS A 168 6.79 -19.86 -5.73
C CYS A 168 5.87 -19.37 -4.58
N ARG A 169 5.43 -20.25 -3.68
CA ARG A 169 4.50 -19.93 -2.59
C ARG A 169 5.16 -19.54 -1.27
N ALA A 170 6.48 -19.41 -1.23
CA ALA A 170 7.18 -19.12 0.01
C ALA A 170 7.10 -17.65 0.45
N LEU A 171 6.87 -16.68 -0.48
CA LEU A 171 6.92 -15.26 -0.15
C LEU A 171 5.85 -14.81 0.86
N GLY A 172 4.72 -15.51 0.94
CA GLY A 172 3.67 -15.28 1.93
C GLY A 172 3.79 -16.13 3.19
N ARG A 173 4.81 -16.99 3.33
CA ARG A 173 4.95 -17.98 4.39
C ARG A 173 6.32 -17.92 5.07
N GLY A 174 6.41 -18.47 6.29
CA GLY A 174 7.64 -18.50 7.04
C GLY A 174 8.22 -17.12 7.30
N TYR A 175 9.54 -16.97 7.23
CA TYR A 175 10.25 -15.72 7.54
C TYR A 175 10.34 -14.74 6.38
N TRP A 176 9.97 -15.11 5.14
CA TRP A 176 10.04 -14.25 3.97
C TRP A 176 9.25 -12.95 4.10
N PRO A 177 8.00 -12.95 4.62
CA PRO A 177 7.25 -11.72 4.82
C PRO A 177 7.97 -10.71 5.73
N LEU A 178 8.63 -11.19 6.79
CA LEU A 178 9.38 -10.35 7.70
C LEU A 178 10.60 -9.70 7.02
N ILE A 179 11.35 -10.48 6.25
CA ILE A 179 12.51 -10.00 5.48
C ILE A 179 12.07 -8.95 4.45
N LEU A 180 11.00 -9.23 3.70
CA LEU A 180 10.46 -8.30 2.71
C LEU A 180 9.94 -7.02 3.36
N LEU A 181 9.25 -7.12 4.49
CA LEU A 181 8.75 -5.96 5.23
C LEU A 181 9.90 -5.07 5.73
N ALA A 182 10.94 -5.67 6.32
CA ALA A 182 12.11 -4.95 6.79
C ALA A 182 12.88 -4.28 5.64
N ALA A 183 13.17 -5.03 4.57
CA ALA A 183 13.85 -4.52 3.38
C ALA A 183 13.05 -3.39 2.72
N GLY A 184 11.73 -3.58 2.53
CA GLY A 184 10.84 -2.57 1.96
C GLY A 184 10.80 -1.30 2.79
N THR A 185 10.72 -1.43 4.12
CA THR A 185 10.73 -0.28 5.04
C THR A 185 12.01 0.54 4.91
N VAL A 186 13.17 -0.11 4.91
CA VAL A 186 14.48 0.56 4.77
C VAL A 186 14.58 1.26 3.41
N VAL A 187 14.26 0.55 2.33
CA VAL A 187 14.34 1.09 0.96
C VAL A 187 13.38 2.28 0.81
N MET A 188 12.13 2.15 1.22
CA MET A 188 11.13 3.22 1.10
C MET A 188 11.43 4.41 2.00
N TYR A 189 11.96 4.16 3.21
CA TYR A 189 12.44 5.23 4.08
C TYR A 189 13.58 6.01 3.42
N PHE A 190 14.55 5.32 2.81
CA PHE A 190 15.67 5.94 2.15
C PHE A 190 15.21 6.73 0.91
N ILE A 191 14.39 6.13 0.04
CA ILE A 191 13.86 6.79 -1.17
C ILE A 191 13.07 8.05 -0.79
N TYR A 192 12.13 7.95 0.15
CA TYR A 192 11.24 9.06 0.54
C TYR A 192 11.98 10.18 1.27
N SER A 193 12.90 9.83 2.20
CA SER A 193 13.48 10.80 3.13
C SER A 193 14.82 11.34 2.68
N ARG A 194 15.61 10.60 1.90
CA ARG A 194 17.01 10.89 1.62
C ARG A 194 17.34 11.15 0.15
N THR A 195 16.50 10.69 -0.79
CA THR A 195 16.78 10.88 -2.22
C THR A 195 16.14 12.15 -2.77
N LYS A 196 16.71 12.64 -3.90
CA LYS A 196 16.14 13.74 -4.68
C LYS A 196 14.71 13.43 -5.15
N ILE A 197 14.42 12.15 -5.43
CA ILE A 197 13.09 11.69 -5.87
C ILE A 197 12.05 12.01 -4.79
N GLY A 198 12.28 11.59 -3.55
CA GLY A 198 11.36 11.84 -2.45
C GLY A 198 11.25 13.33 -2.07
N ILE A 199 12.34 14.09 -2.17
CA ILE A 199 12.35 15.55 -1.90
C ILE A 199 11.50 16.27 -2.95
N ASN A 200 11.75 16.02 -4.24
CA ASN A 200 11.02 16.65 -5.33
C ASN A 200 9.54 16.24 -5.32
N TYR A 201 9.25 14.94 -5.06
CA TYR A 201 7.90 14.44 -4.92
C TYR A 201 7.13 15.21 -3.84
N ARG A 202 7.69 15.37 -2.63
CA ARG A 202 7.05 16.10 -1.54
C ARG A 202 6.83 17.59 -1.87
N ALA A 203 7.77 18.21 -2.59
CA ALA A 203 7.60 19.59 -3.03
C ALA A 203 6.42 19.73 -4.00
N VAL A 204 6.35 18.85 -5.02
CA VAL A 204 5.27 18.85 -6.02
C VAL A 204 3.92 18.48 -5.41
N SER A 205 3.89 17.48 -4.52
CA SER A 205 2.66 17.03 -3.85
C SER A 205 2.06 18.11 -2.94
N ASN A 206 2.90 18.93 -2.29
CA ASN A 206 2.43 20.03 -1.45
C ASN A 206 1.91 21.21 -2.28
N ASN A 207 2.68 21.66 -3.27
CA ASN A 207 2.26 22.73 -4.18
C ASN A 207 3.06 22.68 -5.48
N ALA A 208 2.45 22.17 -6.54
CA ALA A 208 3.10 22.01 -7.84
C ALA A 208 3.53 23.36 -8.48
N LYS A 209 2.80 24.45 -8.23
CA LYS A 209 3.16 25.80 -8.75
C LYS A 209 4.41 26.32 -8.07
N VAL A 210 4.46 26.25 -6.73
CA VAL A 210 5.64 26.69 -5.97
C VAL A 210 6.86 25.84 -6.30
N ALA A 211 6.70 24.52 -6.44
CA ALA A 211 7.78 23.63 -6.87
C ALA A 211 8.33 24.01 -8.25
N GLY A 212 7.45 24.42 -9.19
CA GLY A 212 7.85 24.93 -10.51
C GLY A 212 8.70 26.19 -10.43
N TYR A 213 8.38 27.15 -9.56
CA TYR A 213 9.21 28.35 -9.34
C TYR A 213 10.59 28.02 -8.77
N MET A 214 10.71 26.89 -8.05
CA MET A 214 12.00 26.39 -7.57
C MET A 214 12.78 25.56 -8.62
N GLY A 215 12.31 25.51 -9.86
CA GLY A 215 12.95 24.77 -10.96
C GLY A 215 12.67 23.26 -10.96
N ILE A 216 11.69 22.77 -10.19
CA ILE A 216 11.32 21.37 -10.18
C ILE A 216 10.28 21.11 -11.28
N ASP A 217 10.62 20.25 -12.24
CA ASP A 217 9.67 19.81 -13.27
C ASP A 217 8.61 18.88 -12.66
N SER A 218 7.40 19.42 -12.53
CA SER A 218 6.27 18.72 -11.93
C SER A 218 5.86 17.47 -12.73
N LYS A 219 5.88 17.52 -14.07
CA LYS A 219 5.50 16.38 -14.92
C LYS A 219 6.51 15.25 -14.79
N LYS A 220 7.80 15.57 -14.93
CA LYS A 220 8.87 14.58 -14.77
C LYS A 220 8.87 13.95 -13.37
N THR A 221 8.64 14.75 -12.35
CA THR A 221 8.53 14.25 -10.96
C THR A 221 7.37 13.31 -10.78
N GLN A 222 6.19 13.58 -11.38
CA GLN A 222 5.03 12.69 -11.31
C GLN A 222 5.29 11.35 -12.03
N TYR A 223 5.93 11.34 -13.19
CA TYR A 223 6.29 10.08 -13.86
C TYR A 223 7.28 9.24 -13.04
N ILE A 224 8.31 9.86 -12.48
CA ILE A 224 9.29 9.15 -11.63
C ILE A 224 8.61 8.60 -10.37
N ALA A 225 7.73 9.38 -9.76
CA ALA A 225 6.96 8.95 -8.59
C ALA A 225 6.03 7.77 -8.95
N ALA A 226 5.38 7.81 -10.11
CA ALA A 226 4.55 6.71 -10.59
C ALA A 226 5.36 5.41 -10.78
N ILE A 227 6.60 5.50 -11.30
CA ILE A 227 7.49 4.33 -11.43
C ILE A 227 7.84 3.75 -10.05
N VAL A 228 8.24 4.60 -9.10
CA VAL A 228 8.59 4.14 -7.73
C VAL A 228 7.39 3.49 -7.05
N GLY A 229 6.21 4.12 -7.17
CA GLY A 229 4.97 3.55 -6.65
C GLY A 229 4.59 2.24 -7.33
N ALA A 230 4.73 2.16 -8.66
CA ALA A 230 4.46 0.96 -9.44
C ALA A 230 5.36 -0.22 -9.05
N ILE A 231 6.65 0.03 -8.80
CA ILE A 231 7.57 -1.01 -8.29
C ILE A 231 7.05 -1.58 -6.97
N SER A 232 6.64 -0.71 -6.05
CA SER A 232 6.09 -1.14 -4.76
C SER A 232 4.81 -1.98 -4.92
N VAL A 233 3.89 -1.53 -5.76
CA VAL A 233 2.63 -2.26 -6.05
C VAL A 233 2.90 -3.57 -6.78
N GLY A 234 3.87 -3.63 -7.68
CA GLY A 234 4.29 -4.86 -8.37
C GLY A 234 4.86 -5.91 -7.41
N ILE A 235 5.65 -5.47 -6.43
CA ILE A 235 6.12 -6.35 -5.35
C ILE A 235 4.94 -6.85 -4.51
N ALA A 236 3.98 -5.97 -4.16
CA ALA A 236 2.77 -6.38 -3.46
C ALA A 236 1.96 -7.41 -4.26
N ALA A 237 1.83 -7.24 -5.58
CA ALA A 237 1.15 -8.18 -6.47
C ALA A 237 1.83 -9.56 -6.45
N ALA A 238 3.17 -9.59 -6.56
CA ALA A 238 3.95 -10.83 -6.47
C ALA A 238 3.79 -11.54 -5.12
N ILE A 239 3.80 -10.79 -4.01
CA ILE A 239 3.59 -11.36 -2.67
C ILE A 239 2.16 -11.86 -2.53
N THR A 240 1.17 -11.14 -3.04
CA THR A 240 -0.24 -11.50 -2.96
C THR A 240 -0.53 -12.81 -3.67
N ILE A 241 -0.06 -12.98 -4.91
CA ILE A 241 -0.28 -14.22 -5.65
C ILE A 241 0.48 -15.40 -5.04
N SER A 242 1.68 -15.15 -4.53
CA SER A 242 2.47 -16.16 -3.80
C SER A 242 1.76 -16.62 -2.50
N SER A 243 1.10 -15.71 -1.79
CA SER A 243 0.38 -16.02 -0.54
C SER A 243 -0.93 -16.74 -0.82
N ASN A 244 -1.75 -16.19 -1.73
CA ASN A 244 -3.12 -16.63 -1.98
C ASN A 244 -3.22 -17.75 -3.01
N ALA A 245 -2.15 -18.01 -3.77
CA ALA A 245 -2.07 -18.93 -4.90
C ALA A 245 -2.89 -18.51 -6.14
N LYS A 246 -3.95 -17.74 -5.96
CA LYS A 246 -4.89 -17.32 -7.00
C LYS A 246 -5.26 -15.86 -6.78
N GLN A 247 -5.41 -15.14 -7.87
CA GLN A 247 -5.97 -13.78 -7.87
C GLN A 247 -7.13 -13.74 -8.87
N ASP A 248 -8.33 -13.53 -8.35
CA ASP A 248 -9.50 -13.38 -9.21
C ASP A 248 -9.49 -12.03 -9.93
N THR A 249 -10.04 -12.00 -11.14
CA THR A 249 -10.30 -10.78 -11.89
C THR A 249 -11.65 -10.21 -11.45
N TYR A 250 -11.76 -8.90 -11.51
CA TYR A 250 -12.94 -8.16 -11.08
C TYR A 250 -13.53 -7.37 -12.25
N THR A 251 -14.78 -6.97 -12.11
CA THR A 251 -15.50 -6.07 -13.02
C THR A 251 -16.31 -5.08 -12.19
N GLY A 252 -16.68 -3.95 -12.77
CA GLY A 252 -17.56 -2.99 -12.14
C GLY A 252 -16.96 -2.30 -10.91
N LEU A 253 -15.68 -1.98 -10.94
CA LEU A 253 -14.91 -1.36 -9.86
C LEU A 253 -14.65 -2.30 -8.66
N GLY A 254 -14.85 -3.60 -8.83
CA GLY A 254 -14.69 -4.59 -7.76
C GLY A 254 -13.26 -4.70 -7.23
N SER A 255 -12.25 -4.40 -8.05
CA SER A 255 -10.84 -4.44 -7.63
C SER A 255 -10.47 -3.38 -6.58
N ILE A 256 -11.30 -2.35 -6.37
CA ILE A 256 -11.09 -1.35 -5.30
C ILE A 256 -11.00 -2.05 -3.92
N SER A 257 -11.75 -3.13 -3.71
CA SER A 257 -11.70 -3.90 -2.46
C SER A 257 -10.31 -4.43 -2.15
N VAL A 258 -9.50 -4.75 -3.16
CA VAL A 258 -8.13 -5.26 -3.01
C VAL A 258 -7.21 -4.25 -2.32
N ILE A 259 -7.37 -2.96 -2.64
CA ILE A 259 -6.57 -1.88 -2.04
C ILE A 259 -7.23 -1.23 -0.83
N GLY A 260 -8.46 -1.60 -0.49
CA GLY A 260 -9.25 -0.93 0.54
C GLY A 260 -8.55 -0.88 1.91
N LYS A 261 -7.96 -2.00 2.36
CA LYS A 261 -7.19 -2.06 3.61
C LYS A 261 -5.93 -1.20 3.58
N ALA A 262 -5.25 -1.15 2.43
CA ALA A 262 -4.08 -0.30 2.24
C ALA A 262 -4.44 1.19 2.17
N LEU A 263 -5.63 1.53 1.66
CA LEU A 263 -6.16 2.89 1.67
C LEU A 263 -6.43 3.37 3.11
N ALA A 264 -7.06 2.53 3.94
CA ALA A 264 -7.23 2.80 5.36
C ALA A 264 -5.88 3.01 6.06
N THR A 265 -4.89 2.17 5.75
CA THR A 265 -3.50 2.30 6.23
C THR A 265 -2.88 3.64 5.83
N TRP A 266 -3.03 4.05 4.57
CA TRP A 266 -2.50 5.32 4.06
C TRP A 266 -3.12 6.53 4.74
N LEU A 267 -4.43 6.51 4.99
CA LEU A 267 -5.15 7.57 5.73
C LEU A 267 -4.70 7.64 7.19
N LEU A 268 -4.58 6.50 7.87
CA LEU A 268 -4.06 6.43 9.22
C LEU A 268 -2.63 6.96 9.31
N ALA A 269 -1.78 6.59 8.35
CA ALA A 269 -0.42 7.10 8.26
C ALA A 269 -0.38 8.64 8.07
N GLY A 270 -1.34 9.21 7.32
CA GLY A 270 -1.50 10.65 7.16
C GLY A 270 -1.75 11.37 8.49
N ALA A 271 -2.58 10.80 9.37
CA ALA A 271 -2.84 11.35 10.70
C ALA A 271 -1.58 11.35 11.59
N MET A 272 -0.66 10.39 11.36
CA MET A 272 0.58 10.22 12.15
C MET A 272 1.78 10.98 11.58
N GLU A 273 1.72 11.50 10.36
CA GLU A 273 2.85 12.11 9.64
C GLU A 273 3.46 13.33 10.35
N LYS A 274 2.71 13.98 11.23
CA LYS A 274 3.20 15.10 12.04
C LYS A 274 4.35 14.69 12.99
N ARG A 275 4.40 13.43 13.40
CA ARG A 275 5.33 12.92 14.43
C ARG A 275 6.46 12.07 13.87
N LEU A 276 6.18 11.27 12.85
CA LEU A 276 7.11 10.30 12.25
C LEU A 276 7.25 10.52 10.75
N SER A 277 8.26 9.90 10.13
CA SER A 277 8.38 9.90 8.65
C SER A 277 7.30 9.02 8.03
N LYS A 278 6.74 9.45 6.90
CA LYS A 278 5.61 8.79 6.23
C LYS A 278 5.81 7.28 6.00
N PRO A 279 6.98 6.76 5.54
CA PRO A 279 7.18 5.33 5.38
C PRO A 279 7.07 4.52 6.68
N ILE A 280 7.51 5.09 7.81
CA ILE A 280 7.38 4.47 9.13
C ILE A 280 5.92 4.53 9.61
N CYS A 281 5.22 5.63 9.38
CA CYS A 281 3.80 5.74 9.69
C CYS A 281 2.98 4.67 8.94
N ILE A 282 3.34 4.40 7.68
CA ILE A 282 2.69 3.34 6.89
C ILE A 282 2.97 1.96 7.45
N LEU A 283 4.20 1.67 7.85
CA LEU A 283 4.52 0.39 8.50
C LEU A 283 3.66 0.15 9.74
N LEU A 284 3.60 1.15 10.62
CA LEU A 284 2.79 1.07 11.85
C LEU A 284 1.28 1.01 11.54
N GLY A 285 0.83 1.79 10.57
CA GLY A 285 -0.56 1.76 10.10
C GLY A 285 -0.93 0.42 9.48
N ALA A 286 -0.06 -0.18 8.65
CA ALA A 286 -0.28 -1.49 8.05
C ALA A 286 -0.35 -2.60 9.10
N PHE A 287 0.52 -2.55 10.09
CA PHE A 287 0.47 -3.48 11.22
C PHE A 287 -0.86 -3.34 11.99
N PHE A 288 -1.30 -2.12 12.26
CA PHE A 288 -2.54 -1.87 12.99
C PHE A 288 -3.78 -2.32 12.20
N THR A 289 -3.87 -1.98 10.93
CA THR A 289 -5.00 -2.41 10.10
C THR A 289 -5.01 -3.93 9.93
N ALA A 290 -3.87 -4.57 9.69
CA ALA A 290 -3.77 -6.03 9.63
C ALA A 290 -4.19 -6.68 10.95
N PHE A 291 -3.78 -6.10 12.08
CA PHE A 291 -4.19 -6.52 13.40
C PHE A 291 -5.71 -6.44 13.61
N LEU A 292 -6.34 -5.31 13.29
CA LEU A 292 -7.80 -5.14 13.41
C LEU A 292 -8.56 -6.21 12.64
N PHE A 293 -8.17 -6.47 11.39
CA PHE A 293 -8.82 -7.51 10.57
C PHE A 293 -8.55 -8.92 11.10
N ASN A 294 -7.37 -9.19 11.66
CA ASN A 294 -7.07 -10.46 12.28
C ASN A 294 -7.95 -10.71 13.52
N VAL A 295 -8.11 -9.71 14.38
CA VAL A 295 -9.00 -9.76 15.54
C VAL A 295 -10.45 -10.00 15.12
N MET A 296 -10.93 -9.27 14.12
CA MET A 296 -12.30 -9.45 13.59
C MET A 296 -12.56 -10.89 13.13
N THR A 297 -11.60 -11.46 12.38
CA THR A 297 -11.70 -12.87 11.93
C THR A 297 -11.75 -13.84 13.11
N ARG A 298 -10.97 -13.59 14.16
CA ARG A 298 -10.95 -14.43 15.39
C ARG A 298 -12.21 -14.29 16.24
N LEU A 299 -12.87 -13.13 16.21
CA LEU A 299 -14.17 -12.90 16.83
C LEU A 299 -15.34 -13.54 16.04
N GLY A 300 -15.04 -14.28 14.96
CA GLY A 300 -16.03 -14.97 14.15
C GLY A 300 -16.74 -14.09 13.13
N ILE A 301 -16.25 -12.87 12.87
CA ILE A 301 -16.77 -12.02 11.80
C ILE A 301 -16.29 -12.60 10.47
N PRO A 302 -17.20 -13.10 9.60
CA PRO A 302 -16.80 -13.75 8.37
C PRO A 302 -16.07 -12.79 7.44
N SER A 303 -15.07 -13.32 6.71
CA SER A 303 -14.42 -12.59 5.62
C SER A 303 -15.43 -12.27 4.50
N GLY A 304 -15.25 -11.14 3.84
CA GLY A 304 -16.16 -10.66 2.80
C GLY A 304 -16.94 -9.43 3.24
N THR A 305 -18.25 -9.38 2.95
CA THR A 305 -19.08 -8.17 3.09
C THR A 305 -18.97 -7.46 4.45
N TRP A 306 -18.93 -8.19 5.55
CA TRP A 306 -18.79 -7.58 6.88
C TRP A 306 -17.43 -6.94 7.12
N GLN A 307 -16.36 -7.55 6.60
CA GLN A 307 -15.03 -6.93 6.63
C GLN A 307 -14.95 -5.72 5.73
N ASP A 308 -15.64 -5.72 4.59
CA ASP A 308 -15.70 -4.57 3.69
C ASP A 308 -16.44 -3.39 4.32
N VAL A 309 -17.57 -3.64 5.02
CA VAL A 309 -18.28 -2.61 5.81
C VAL A 309 -17.36 -2.03 6.89
N SER A 310 -16.67 -2.88 7.63
CA SER A 310 -15.74 -2.42 8.67
C SER A 310 -14.57 -1.63 8.08
N ASN A 311 -14.05 -2.04 6.92
CA ASN A 311 -13.02 -1.29 6.21
C ASN A 311 -13.52 0.09 5.79
N ALA A 312 -14.75 0.22 5.30
CA ALA A 312 -15.37 1.49 4.96
C ALA A 312 -15.49 2.41 6.19
N VAL A 313 -15.89 1.87 7.35
CA VAL A 313 -15.93 2.62 8.61
C VAL A 313 -14.53 3.08 9.02
N PHE A 314 -13.50 2.24 8.90
CA PHE A 314 -12.11 2.61 9.19
C PHE A 314 -11.60 3.70 8.24
N ILE A 315 -11.92 3.62 6.94
CA ILE A 315 -11.57 4.66 5.96
C ILE A 315 -12.18 6.00 6.35
N LEU A 316 -13.47 6.04 6.73
CA LEU A 316 -14.14 7.25 7.18
C LEU A 316 -13.50 7.80 8.46
N PHE A 317 -13.28 6.95 9.46
CA PHE A 317 -12.71 7.34 10.73
C PHE A 317 -11.27 7.87 10.60
N PHE A 318 -10.40 7.12 9.92
CA PHE A 318 -9.01 7.54 9.71
C PHE A 318 -8.91 8.72 8.74
N GLY A 319 -9.81 8.81 7.76
CA GLY A 319 -9.95 9.97 6.91
C GLY A 319 -10.28 11.22 7.72
N ALA A 320 -11.30 11.16 8.58
CA ALA A 320 -11.66 12.28 9.45
C ALA A 320 -10.50 12.70 10.36
N LEU A 321 -9.78 11.75 10.95
CA LEU A 321 -8.59 12.03 11.77
C LEU A 321 -7.45 12.68 10.98
N SER A 322 -7.21 12.21 9.75
CA SER A 322 -6.16 12.75 8.87
C SER A 322 -6.44 14.20 8.48
N PHE A 323 -7.69 14.50 8.11
CA PHE A 323 -8.10 15.86 7.68
C PHE A 323 -8.37 16.82 8.83
N ALA A 324 -8.76 16.35 10.01
CA ALA A 324 -8.94 17.22 11.19
C ALA A 324 -7.65 17.95 11.56
N GLY A 325 -6.50 17.29 11.40
CA GLY A 325 -5.20 17.89 11.66
C GLY A 325 -4.72 18.93 10.65
N THR A 326 -5.35 19.05 9.49
CA THR A 326 -4.99 20.03 8.45
C THR A 326 -5.74 21.35 8.61
N LYS A 327 -6.89 21.38 9.28
CA LYS A 327 -7.68 22.60 9.50
C LYS A 327 -7.03 23.61 10.46
N GLU A 328 -6.10 23.19 11.30
CA GLU A 328 -5.39 24.11 12.23
C GLU A 328 -4.33 24.99 11.54
N VAL A 329 -3.98 24.73 10.29
CA VAL A 329 -2.94 25.46 9.55
C VAL A 329 -3.51 26.58 8.68
N ILE A 330 -4.84 26.73 8.60
CA ILE A 330 -5.54 27.70 7.74
C ILE A 330 -6.26 28.79 8.59
N LYS A 331 -5.78 29.06 9.80
CA LYS A 331 -6.21 30.24 10.57
C LYS A 331 -5.09 31.25 10.64
#